data_d00a323184158216611639dac368d1c5
#
_entry.id   d00a323184158216611639dac368d1c5
#
_cell.length_a   1.000
_cell.length_b   1.000
_cell.length_c   1.000
_cell.angle_alpha   90.00
_cell.angle_beta   90.00
_cell.angle_gamma   90.00
#
_symmetry.space_group_name_H-M   'P 1'
#
loop_
_entity.id
_entity.type
_entity.pdbx_description
1 polymer ?
#
loop_
_entity_poly.entity_id
_entity_poly.type
_entity_poly.pdbx_seq_one_letter_code
_entity_poly.pdbx_strand_id
1 'polypeptide(L)'
;MDGLAAYTANRTGSTGGLWGADGPIAVAEARRAIAQNGGAVLTTVVTVPNDIAPDAGLDRLDTWQALVRSEWPRLFSEMTGVPESRVEFYAAMHVNGTSHHVHILTVDREGDWDSLLPKGKMETARLEISSKAMAPLLREAYIERDLAREAALDAVARIDRNRFDIELPPDGRIEAAHLRRFHPEASAELREALDRAASDSPALAGALDRHRKAVERCAGLKCLTGEVRDAYTRKAAADLGLRCENAALRVMVPDRAPARGEMPTRRDAPQ
;
A
#
# COMPACT_ATOMS: atom_id res chain seq x y z
N MET A 1 -5.45 -4.59 36.34
CA MET A 1 -5.61 -5.17 34.97
C MET A 1 -6.98 -5.88 34.78
N ASP A 2 -7.72 -6.17 35.83
CA ASP A 2 -9.03 -6.88 35.76
C ASP A 2 -10.13 -6.22 34.92
N GLY A 3 -10.07 -4.91 34.72
CA GLY A 3 -11.07 -4.19 33.93
C GLY A 3 -10.88 -4.20 32.42
N LEU A 4 -9.69 -4.58 31.93
CA LEU A 4 -9.31 -4.37 30.53
C LEU A 4 -10.11 -5.27 29.57
N ALA A 5 -10.20 -6.58 29.83
CA ALA A 5 -11.01 -7.48 29.01
C ALA A 5 -12.50 -7.16 29.08
N ALA A 6 -13.01 -6.80 30.28
CA ALA A 6 -14.40 -6.38 30.43
C ALA A 6 -14.67 -5.04 29.73
N TYR A 7 -13.75 -4.09 29.79
CA TYR A 7 -13.84 -2.83 29.05
C TYR A 7 -13.88 -3.08 27.54
N THR A 8 -12.97 -3.91 27.03
CA THR A 8 -12.91 -4.26 25.61
C THR A 8 -14.17 -4.95 25.13
N ALA A 9 -14.75 -5.86 25.93
CA ALA A 9 -15.96 -6.60 25.56
C ALA A 9 -17.25 -5.78 25.65
N ASN A 10 -17.38 -4.89 26.64
CA ASN A 10 -18.67 -4.29 27.04
C ASN A 10 -18.76 -2.78 26.75
N ARG A 11 -17.78 -2.19 26.09
CA ARG A 11 -17.81 -0.77 25.71
C ARG A 11 -19.00 -0.51 24.76
N THR A 12 -19.62 0.65 24.89
CA THR A 12 -20.68 1.11 23.97
C THR A 12 -20.23 0.98 22.52
N GLY A 13 -21.02 0.29 21.70
CA GLY A 13 -20.70 -0.01 20.30
C GLY A 13 -19.97 -1.33 20.06
N SER A 14 -19.71 -2.14 21.13
CA SER A 14 -19.18 -3.49 20.96
C SER A 14 -20.15 -4.37 20.20
N THR A 15 -19.65 -5.09 19.19
CA THR A 15 -20.39 -6.04 18.39
C THR A 15 -19.76 -7.42 18.46
N GLY A 16 -20.54 -8.44 18.84
CA GLY A 16 -20.12 -9.85 18.81
C GLY A 16 -19.25 -10.36 19.97
N GLY A 17 -19.02 -9.54 21.02
CA GLY A 17 -18.26 -9.96 22.20
C GLY A 17 -16.75 -10.14 21.95
N LEU A 18 -16.04 -10.81 22.88
CA LEU A 18 -14.62 -11.17 22.73
C LEU A 18 -14.44 -12.40 21.85
N TRP A 19 -13.38 -12.40 21.10
CA TRP A 19 -12.92 -13.53 20.28
C TRP A 19 -11.38 -13.61 20.24
N GLY A 20 -10.85 -14.80 20.00
CA GLY A 20 -9.42 -15.08 19.86
C GLY A 20 -9.12 -15.86 18.59
N ALA A 21 -8.01 -16.58 18.59
CA ALA A 21 -7.57 -17.40 17.45
C ALA A 21 -8.63 -18.45 17.06
N ASP A 22 -9.17 -19.17 18.04
CA ASP A 22 -10.05 -20.32 17.81
C ASP A 22 -11.55 -19.98 17.78
N GLY A 23 -11.94 -18.75 18.09
CA GLY A 23 -13.34 -18.36 18.06
C GLY A 23 -13.77 -17.42 19.20
N PRO A 24 -15.07 -17.38 19.52
CA PRO A 24 -15.60 -16.59 20.62
C PRO A 24 -15.03 -17.04 21.96
N ILE A 25 -14.75 -16.10 22.86
CA ILE A 25 -14.16 -16.33 24.19
C ILE A 25 -15.01 -15.63 25.25
N ALA A 26 -15.25 -16.32 26.36
CA ALA A 26 -15.92 -15.71 27.51
C ALA A 26 -15.01 -14.64 28.16
N VAL A 27 -15.60 -13.50 28.53
CA VAL A 27 -14.86 -12.40 29.20
C VAL A 27 -14.15 -12.89 30.47
N ALA A 28 -14.79 -13.78 31.23
CA ALA A 28 -14.21 -14.35 32.44
C ALA A 28 -12.97 -15.22 32.14
N GLU A 29 -12.94 -15.92 31.03
CA GLU A 29 -11.81 -16.71 30.58
C GLU A 29 -10.63 -15.81 30.18
N ALA A 30 -10.87 -14.82 29.31
CA ALA A 30 -9.85 -13.83 28.92
C ALA A 30 -9.27 -13.09 30.14
N ARG A 31 -10.12 -12.68 31.07
CA ARG A 31 -9.68 -12.05 32.35
C ARG A 31 -8.77 -12.96 33.17
N ARG A 32 -9.11 -14.23 33.25
CA ARG A 32 -8.30 -15.20 34.01
C ARG A 32 -6.93 -15.40 33.35
N ALA A 33 -6.91 -15.61 32.05
CA ALA A 33 -5.67 -15.78 31.29
C ALA A 33 -4.75 -14.54 31.39
N ILE A 34 -5.30 -13.33 31.23
CA ILE A 34 -4.54 -12.08 31.40
C ILE A 34 -4.04 -11.91 32.85
N ALA A 35 -4.85 -12.25 33.85
CA ALA A 35 -4.46 -12.11 35.25
C ALA A 35 -3.37 -13.14 35.68
N GLN A 36 -3.36 -14.31 35.05
CA GLN A 36 -2.36 -15.36 35.27
C GLN A 36 -1.06 -15.14 34.48
N ASN A 37 -1.10 -14.27 33.45
CA ASN A 37 0.07 -13.93 32.66
C ASN A 37 1.04 -13.08 33.47
N GLY A 38 2.31 -13.52 33.59
CA GLY A 38 3.35 -12.82 34.34
C GLY A 38 3.99 -11.65 33.59
N GLY A 39 3.79 -11.58 32.27
CA GLY A 39 4.40 -10.60 31.38
C GLY A 39 3.53 -9.37 31.11
N ALA A 40 3.96 -8.57 30.16
CA ALA A 40 3.24 -7.39 29.70
C ALA A 40 1.99 -7.75 28.88
N VAL A 41 1.01 -6.85 28.89
CA VAL A 41 -0.18 -6.90 28.00
C VAL A 41 -0.11 -5.76 27.03
N LEU A 42 -0.04 -6.05 25.73
CA LEU A 42 -0.14 -5.04 24.70
C LEU A 42 -1.61 -4.76 24.38
N THR A 43 -1.99 -3.50 24.49
CA THR A 43 -3.30 -3.02 24.03
C THR A 43 -3.13 -2.28 22.71
N THR A 44 -3.81 -2.76 21.68
CA THR A 44 -3.77 -2.15 20.34
C THR A 44 -5.17 -1.83 19.86
N VAL A 45 -5.30 -0.76 19.09
CA VAL A 45 -6.55 -0.40 18.40
C VAL A 45 -6.25 -0.21 16.92
N VAL A 46 -6.95 -0.97 16.10
CA VAL A 46 -6.93 -0.81 14.64
C VAL A 46 -8.23 -0.13 14.23
N THR A 47 -8.14 1.03 13.60
CA THR A 47 -9.30 1.90 13.31
C THR A 47 -9.39 2.18 11.82
N VAL A 48 -10.63 2.13 11.29
CA VAL A 48 -10.97 2.50 9.92
C VAL A 48 -12.12 3.50 9.94
N PRO A 49 -12.05 4.60 9.19
CA PRO A 49 -13.15 5.56 9.06
C PRO A 49 -14.43 4.92 8.51
N ASN A 50 -15.60 5.39 8.96
CA ASN A 50 -16.90 4.83 8.58
C ASN A 50 -17.20 4.95 7.08
N ASP A 51 -16.67 5.95 6.41
CA ASP A 51 -16.83 6.17 4.96
C ASP A 51 -16.03 5.19 4.10
N ILE A 52 -14.98 4.58 4.66
CA ILE A 52 -14.11 3.62 3.96
C ILE A 52 -14.43 2.17 4.35
N ALA A 53 -14.91 1.96 5.58
CA ALA A 53 -15.10 0.62 6.12
C ALA A 53 -15.97 -0.30 5.26
N PRO A 54 -17.15 0.12 4.71
CA PRO A 54 -17.99 -0.72 3.86
C PRO A 54 -17.28 -1.16 2.57
N ASP A 55 -16.59 -0.23 1.90
CA ASP A 55 -15.88 -0.52 0.64
C ASP A 55 -14.73 -1.51 0.83
N ALA A 56 -14.10 -1.49 2.00
CA ALA A 56 -13.08 -2.46 2.39
C ALA A 56 -13.66 -3.74 3.00
N GLY A 57 -14.98 -3.83 3.20
CA GLY A 57 -15.66 -4.93 3.90
C GLY A 57 -15.39 -4.95 5.42
N LEU A 58 -14.85 -3.86 5.97
CA LEU A 58 -14.47 -3.72 7.39
C LEU A 58 -15.61 -3.15 8.26
N ASP A 59 -16.80 -3.06 7.73
CA ASP A 59 -18.06 -2.88 8.47
C ASP A 59 -18.59 -4.19 9.07
N ARG A 60 -17.94 -5.34 8.73
CA ARG A 60 -18.35 -6.69 9.12
C ARG A 60 -17.38 -7.32 10.11
N LEU A 61 -17.93 -8.00 11.13
CA LEU A 61 -17.15 -8.68 12.16
C LEU A 61 -16.30 -9.83 11.60
N ASP A 62 -16.85 -10.62 10.67
CA ASP A 62 -16.14 -11.77 10.08
C ASP A 62 -14.88 -11.35 9.31
N THR A 63 -14.92 -10.21 8.62
CA THR A 63 -13.75 -9.65 7.93
C THR A 63 -12.67 -9.23 8.90
N TRP A 64 -13.03 -8.56 10.01
CA TRP A 64 -12.08 -8.23 11.07
C TRP A 64 -11.48 -9.46 11.73
N GLN A 65 -12.30 -10.49 12.01
CA GLN A 65 -11.82 -11.74 12.58
C GLN A 65 -10.83 -12.44 11.66
N ALA A 66 -11.11 -12.50 10.36
CA ALA A 66 -10.21 -13.08 9.37
C ALA A 66 -8.88 -12.30 9.31
N LEU A 67 -8.94 -10.96 9.21
CA LEU A 67 -7.75 -10.11 9.16
C LEU A 67 -6.86 -10.26 10.40
N VAL A 68 -7.45 -10.15 11.59
CA VAL A 68 -6.68 -10.20 12.84
C VAL A 68 -6.10 -11.59 13.08
N ARG A 69 -6.85 -12.66 12.82
CA ARG A 69 -6.35 -14.04 12.98
C ARG A 69 -5.21 -14.36 12.01
N SER A 70 -5.26 -13.88 10.77
CA SER A 70 -4.22 -14.16 9.79
C SER A 70 -2.95 -13.34 9.97
N GLU A 71 -3.07 -12.08 10.41
CA GLU A 71 -1.93 -11.17 10.38
C GLU A 71 -1.38 -10.83 11.77
N TRP A 72 -2.23 -10.76 12.81
CA TRP A 72 -1.83 -10.21 14.09
C TRP A 72 -0.77 -11.04 14.84
N PRO A 73 -0.86 -12.39 14.91
CA PRO A 73 0.17 -13.18 15.59
C PRO A 73 1.56 -12.97 14.97
N ARG A 74 1.65 -12.96 13.63
CA ARG A 74 2.89 -12.70 12.92
C ARG A 74 3.41 -11.28 13.18
N LEU A 75 2.56 -10.26 13.08
CA LEU A 75 2.94 -8.88 13.34
C LEU A 75 3.44 -8.67 14.77
N PHE A 76 2.76 -9.27 15.75
CA PHE A 76 3.21 -9.22 17.14
C PHE A 76 4.57 -9.92 17.33
N SER A 77 4.76 -11.09 16.71
CA SER A 77 6.02 -11.82 16.71
C SER A 77 7.17 -10.97 16.13
N GLU A 78 6.97 -10.34 14.99
CA GLU A 78 7.97 -9.46 14.35
C GLU A 78 8.31 -8.21 15.19
N MET A 79 7.32 -7.66 15.89
CA MET A 79 7.53 -6.52 16.77
C MET A 79 8.33 -6.87 18.02
N THR A 80 8.02 -8.01 18.63
CA THR A 80 8.48 -8.37 19.98
C THR A 80 9.60 -9.41 20.02
N GLY A 81 9.67 -10.27 18.99
CA GLY A 81 10.51 -11.48 18.99
C GLY A 81 9.87 -12.69 19.66
N VAL A 82 8.64 -12.55 20.19
CA VAL A 82 7.87 -13.68 20.75
C VAL A 82 7.46 -14.62 19.62
N PRO A 83 7.71 -15.94 19.68
CA PRO A 83 7.25 -16.88 18.66
C PRO A 83 5.74 -16.81 18.43
N GLU A 84 5.27 -16.89 17.19
CA GLU A 84 3.83 -16.83 16.85
C GLU A 84 2.99 -17.86 17.63
N SER A 85 3.54 -19.06 17.88
CA SER A 85 2.87 -20.11 18.63
C SER A 85 2.59 -19.77 20.11
N ARG A 86 3.29 -18.75 20.64
CA ARG A 86 3.11 -18.24 22.01
C ARG A 86 2.20 -17.03 22.06
N VAL A 87 1.87 -16.44 20.92
CA VAL A 87 1.01 -15.25 20.86
C VAL A 87 -0.44 -15.63 21.17
N GLU A 88 -0.98 -15.05 22.21
CA GLU A 88 -2.39 -15.17 22.56
C GLU A 88 -3.03 -13.79 22.51
N PHE A 89 -4.20 -13.68 21.89
CA PHE A 89 -4.88 -12.41 21.78
C PHE A 89 -6.38 -12.53 22.02
N TYR A 90 -6.97 -11.44 22.50
CA TYR A 90 -8.38 -11.24 22.74
C TYR A 90 -8.83 -9.97 22.07
N ALA A 91 -9.77 -10.06 21.13
CA ALA A 91 -10.19 -8.92 20.35
C ALA A 91 -11.70 -8.69 20.43
N ALA A 92 -12.12 -7.44 20.26
CA ALA A 92 -13.52 -7.07 20.10
C ALA A 92 -13.67 -5.96 19.08
N MET A 93 -14.66 -6.08 18.18
CA MET A 93 -15.02 -5.04 17.24
C MET A 93 -15.95 -4.03 17.90
N HIS A 94 -15.72 -2.77 17.58
CA HIS A 94 -16.54 -1.65 18.04
C HIS A 94 -16.90 -0.77 16.86
N VAL A 95 -18.11 -0.22 16.91
CA VAL A 95 -18.60 0.77 15.96
C VAL A 95 -19.01 2.01 16.74
N ASN A 96 -18.47 3.15 16.35
CA ASN A 96 -18.88 4.45 16.89
C ASN A 96 -19.28 5.40 15.76
N GLY A 97 -19.68 6.63 16.10
CA GLY A 97 -20.15 7.61 15.13
C GLY A 97 -19.15 7.98 14.02
N THR A 98 -17.86 7.68 14.19
CA THR A 98 -16.79 8.10 13.27
C THR A 98 -15.98 6.94 12.70
N SER A 99 -15.97 5.77 13.33
CA SER A 99 -15.09 4.66 12.91
C SER A 99 -15.59 3.28 13.30
N HIS A 100 -15.21 2.31 12.47
CA HIS A 100 -15.14 0.90 12.82
C HIS A 100 -13.74 0.61 13.35
N HIS A 101 -13.63 -0.07 14.48
CA HIS A 101 -12.33 -0.38 15.07
C HIS A 101 -12.35 -1.68 15.87
N VAL A 102 -11.17 -2.29 15.98
CA VAL A 102 -10.97 -3.48 16.78
C VAL A 102 -9.96 -3.17 17.88
N HIS A 103 -10.35 -3.44 19.11
CA HIS A 103 -9.43 -3.51 20.25
C HIS A 103 -8.83 -4.89 20.33
N ILE A 104 -7.52 -4.97 20.47
CA ILE A 104 -6.77 -6.23 20.56
C ILE A 104 -5.92 -6.17 21.83
N LEU A 105 -6.15 -7.12 22.74
CA LEU A 105 -5.31 -7.37 23.91
C LEU A 105 -4.42 -8.55 23.59
N THR A 106 -3.11 -8.39 23.70
CA THR A 106 -2.15 -9.43 23.33
C THR A 106 -1.21 -9.72 24.49
N VAL A 107 -0.98 -10.99 24.73
CA VAL A 107 -0.05 -11.50 25.73
C VAL A 107 0.88 -12.55 25.10
N ASP A 108 2.07 -12.68 25.67
CA ASP A 108 2.91 -13.86 25.48
C ASP A 108 2.44 -14.97 26.42
N ARG A 109 1.99 -16.11 25.90
CA ARG A 109 1.41 -17.22 26.69
C ARG A 109 2.33 -17.70 27.80
N GLU A 110 3.64 -17.61 27.64
CA GLU A 110 4.61 -17.99 28.68
C GLU A 110 4.92 -16.85 29.66
N GLY A 111 4.45 -15.65 29.39
CA GLY A 111 4.60 -14.50 30.27
C GLY A 111 6.00 -13.91 30.36
N ASP A 112 6.88 -14.24 29.39
CA ASP A 112 8.26 -13.78 29.41
C ASP A 112 8.44 -12.41 28.74
N TRP A 113 7.47 -11.98 27.94
CA TRP A 113 7.57 -10.68 27.28
C TRP A 113 7.18 -9.55 28.24
N ASP A 114 8.13 -8.66 28.50
CA ASP A 114 7.97 -7.50 29.39
C ASP A 114 8.49 -6.19 28.77
N SER A 115 8.93 -6.24 27.52
CA SER A 115 9.69 -5.18 26.87
C SER A 115 8.81 -4.10 26.23
N LEU A 116 9.34 -2.88 26.18
CA LEU A 116 8.75 -1.79 25.41
C LEU A 116 8.94 -2.04 23.89
N LEU A 117 7.92 -1.74 23.13
CA LEU A 117 7.98 -1.83 21.66
C LEU A 117 8.80 -0.69 21.06
N PRO A 118 9.79 -0.97 20.22
CA PRO A 118 10.48 0.06 19.45
C PRO A 118 9.53 0.79 18.50
N LYS A 119 9.56 2.14 18.50
CA LYS A 119 8.68 2.97 17.67
C LYS A 119 8.68 2.57 16.19
N GLY A 120 9.85 2.26 15.62
CA GLY A 120 9.97 1.85 14.22
C GLY A 120 9.24 0.54 13.90
N LYS A 121 9.26 -0.44 14.81
CA LYS A 121 8.54 -1.71 14.63
C LYS A 121 7.03 -1.53 14.69
N MET A 122 6.54 -0.67 15.58
CA MET A 122 5.12 -0.31 15.63
C MET A 122 4.64 0.36 14.35
N GLU A 123 5.45 1.26 13.79
CA GLU A 123 5.13 1.93 12.53
C GLU A 123 5.08 0.95 11.35
N THR A 124 6.03 0.00 11.28
CA THR A 124 6.02 -1.07 10.28
C THR A 124 4.76 -1.92 10.40
N ALA A 125 4.42 -2.39 11.59
CA ALA A 125 3.21 -3.19 11.82
C ALA A 125 1.93 -2.42 11.46
N ARG A 126 1.88 -1.10 11.76
CA ARG A 126 0.78 -0.22 11.38
C ARG A 126 0.60 -0.15 9.86
N LEU A 127 1.69 0.03 9.12
CA LEU A 127 1.66 0.08 7.65
C LEU A 127 1.23 -1.27 7.04
N GLU A 128 1.71 -2.37 7.60
CA GLU A 128 1.36 -3.71 7.11
C GLU A 128 -0.12 -4.04 7.35
N ILE A 129 -0.62 -3.86 8.57
CA ILE A 129 -2.04 -4.16 8.85
C ILE A 129 -2.97 -3.25 8.04
N SER A 130 -2.60 -1.97 7.85
CA SER A 130 -3.35 -1.05 7.00
C SER A 130 -3.36 -1.51 5.54
N SER A 131 -2.22 -1.96 5.02
CA SER A 131 -2.12 -2.47 3.64
C SER A 131 -2.98 -3.73 3.44
N LYS A 132 -3.02 -4.62 4.43
CA LYS A 132 -3.87 -5.82 4.39
C LYS A 132 -5.35 -5.50 4.51
N ALA A 133 -5.71 -4.63 5.44
CA ALA A 133 -7.06 -4.15 5.64
C ALA A 133 -7.64 -3.48 4.38
N MET A 134 -6.81 -2.71 3.67
CA MET A 134 -7.19 -1.99 2.45
C MET A 134 -6.92 -2.77 1.15
N ALA A 135 -6.55 -4.06 1.21
CA ALA A 135 -6.15 -4.83 0.04
C ALA A 135 -7.17 -4.83 -1.12
N PRO A 136 -8.50 -4.94 -0.89
CA PRO A 136 -9.49 -4.86 -1.97
C PRO A 136 -9.43 -3.53 -2.71
N LEU A 137 -9.47 -2.42 -1.98
CA LEU A 137 -9.42 -1.06 -2.53
C LEU A 137 -8.08 -0.73 -3.19
N LEU A 138 -6.97 -1.24 -2.62
CA LEU A 138 -5.65 -1.11 -3.22
C LEU A 138 -5.57 -1.82 -4.57
N ARG A 139 -6.21 -2.99 -4.71
CA ARG A 139 -6.27 -3.72 -5.99
C ARG A 139 -6.95 -2.87 -7.06
N GLU A 140 -8.10 -2.27 -6.75
CA GLU A 140 -8.81 -1.36 -7.66
C GLU A 140 -7.97 -0.14 -8.04
N ALA A 141 -7.38 0.53 -7.04
CA ALA A 141 -6.54 1.69 -7.27
C ALA A 141 -5.29 1.36 -8.12
N TYR A 142 -4.73 0.15 -8.00
CA TYR A 142 -3.64 -0.30 -8.87
C TYR A 142 -4.11 -0.55 -10.31
N ILE A 143 -5.29 -1.14 -10.49
CA ILE A 143 -5.89 -1.31 -11.83
C ILE A 143 -6.13 0.05 -12.47
N GLU A 144 -6.73 1.00 -11.78
CA GLU A 144 -6.95 2.36 -12.26
C GLU A 144 -5.64 3.06 -12.66
N ARG A 145 -4.61 2.93 -11.81
CA ARG A 145 -3.28 3.47 -12.10
C ARG A 145 -2.68 2.88 -13.37
N ASP A 146 -2.76 1.56 -13.51
CA ASP A 146 -2.15 0.84 -14.62
C ASP A 146 -2.90 1.13 -15.93
N LEU A 147 -4.23 1.20 -15.91
CA LEU A 147 -5.04 1.63 -17.05
C LEU A 147 -4.74 3.09 -17.45
N ALA A 148 -4.60 3.97 -16.49
CA ALA A 148 -4.24 5.37 -16.77
C ALA A 148 -2.82 5.50 -17.34
N ARG A 149 -1.86 4.68 -16.88
CA ARG A 149 -0.52 4.59 -17.47
C ARG A 149 -0.58 4.13 -18.92
N GLU A 150 -1.30 3.04 -19.21
CA GLU A 150 -1.46 2.54 -20.58
C GLU A 150 -2.11 3.58 -21.49
N ALA A 151 -3.15 4.25 -21.02
CA ALA A 151 -3.79 5.33 -21.76
C ALA A 151 -2.84 6.52 -22.05
N ALA A 152 -1.93 6.85 -21.12
CA ALA A 152 -0.91 7.86 -21.34
C ALA A 152 0.09 7.43 -22.43
N LEU A 153 0.57 6.19 -22.39
CA LEU A 153 1.50 5.64 -23.38
C LEU A 153 0.85 5.57 -24.77
N ASP A 154 -0.41 5.15 -24.86
CA ASP A 154 -1.18 5.14 -26.09
C ASP A 154 -1.40 6.54 -26.65
N ALA A 155 -1.65 7.51 -25.78
CA ALA A 155 -1.79 8.91 -26.21
C ALA A 155 -0.48 9.46 -26.75
N VAL A 156 0.67 9.16 -26.10
CA VAL A 156 2.00 9.54 -26.62
C VAL A 156 2.27 8.87 -27.97
N ALA A 157 1.93 7.59 -28.14
CA ALA A 157 2.14 6.84 -29.37
C ALA A 157 1.35 7.41 -30.58
N ARG A 158 0.29 8.19 -30.32
CA ARG A 158 -0.53 8.84 -31.36
C ARG A 158 -0.12 10.28 -31.66
N ILE A 159 0.88 10.83 -30.97
CA ILE A 159 1.40 12.16 -31.24
C ILE A 159 2.09 12.15 -32.61
N ASP A 160 1.85 13.18 -33.43
CA ASP A 160 2.55 13.36 -34.69
C ASP A 160 4.07 13.48 -34.44
N ARG A 161 4.84 12.64 -35.12
CA ARG A 161 6.31 12.62 -35.05
C ARG A 161 6.93 14.00 -35.20
N ASN A 162 6.37 14.84 -36.10
CA ASN A 162 6.87 16.17 -36.35
C ASN A 162 6.76 17.14 -35.17
N ARG A 163 6.03 16.76 -34.12
CA ARG A 163 5.98 17.53 -32.88
C ARG A 163 7.19 17.31 -31.95
N PHE A 164 7.99 16.29 -32.22
CA PHE A 164 9.25 16.00 -31.56
C PHE A 164 10.42 16.47 -32.41
N ASP A 165 10.59 17.80 -32.54
CA ASP A 165 11.73 18.39 -33.22
C ASP A 165 12.95 18.40 -32.29
N ILE A 166 13.60 17.24 -32.19
CA ILE A 166 14.73 16.99 -31.27
C ILE A 166 15.82 16.27 -32.04
N GLU A 167 17.04 16.77 -31.96
CA GLU A 167 18.21 16.12 -32.53
C GLU A 167 18.65 14.96 -31.60
N LEU A 168 18.52 13.73 -32.09
CA LEU A 168 18.92 12.54 -31.34
C LEU A 168 20.40 12.26 -31.53
N PRO A 169 21.09 11.77 -30.46
CA PRO A 169 22.50 11.43 -30.50
C PRO A 169 22.83 10.40 -31.59
N PRO A 170 24.00 10.48 -32.22
CA PRO A 170 24.40 9.59 -33.29
C PRO A 170 24.82 8.20 -32.83
N ASP A 171 24.98 7.96 -31.52
CA ASP A 171 25.45 6.69 -30.93
C ASP A 171 24.47 5.53 -31.08
N GLY A 172 23.29 5.78 -31.61
CA GLY A 172 22.29 4.76 -31.93
C GLY A 172 21.51 4.19 -30.76
N ARG A 173 21.78 4.61 -29.52
CA ARG A 173 21.05 4.18 -28.32
C ARG A 173 19.88 5.10 -28.03
N ILE A 174 18.67 4.56 -28.14
CA ILE A 174 17.41 5.33 -28.05
C ILE A 174 16.61 4.86 -26.82
N GLU A 175 17.16 5.08 -25.66
CA GLU A 175 16.49 4.85 -24.38
C GLU A 175 16.54 6.12 -23.52
N ALA A 176 15.41 6.49 -22.94
CA ALA A 176 15.31 7.70 -22.12
C ALA A 176 16.32 7.70 -20.94
N ALA A 177 16.58 6.53 -20.33
CA ALA A 177 17.58 6.41 -19.28
C ALA A 177 19.01 6.69 -19.78
N HIS A 178 19.34 6.29 -21.03
CA HIS A 178 20.61 6.59 -21.66
C HIS A 178 20.73 8.08 -21.97
N LEU A 179 19.69 8.69 -22.57
CA LEU A 179 19.67 10.13 -22.81
C LEU A 179 19.86 10.94 -21.53
N ARG A 180 19.15 10.61 -20.46
CA ARG A 180 19.27 11.28 -19.16
C ARG A 180 20.69 11.26 -18.61
N ARG A 181 21.43 10.16 -18.83
CA ARG A 181 22.78 9.95 -18.29
C ARG A 181 23.87 10.59 -19.15
N PHE A 182 23.77 10.52 -20.47
CA PHE A 182 24.85 10.85 -21.38
C PHE A 182 24.55 12.06 -22.29
N HIS A 183 23.28 12.41 -22.46
CA HIS A 183 22.79 13.49 -23.33
C HIS A 183 21.70 14.30 -22.61
N PRO A 184 22.04 14.97 -21.49
CA PRO A 184 21.06 15.64 -20.62
C PRO A 184 20.27 16.75 -21.34
N GLU A 185 20.87 17.42 -22.35
CA GLU A 185 20.22 18.46 -23.15
C GLU A 185 19.10 17.86 -24.00
N ALA A 186 19.40 16.82 -24.78
CA ALA A 186 18.38 16.11 -25.59
C ALA A 186 17.28 15.49 -24.71
N SER A 187 17.63 15.02 -23.50
CA SER A 187 16.65 14.55 -22.53
C SER A 187 15.75 15.68 -22.00
N ALA A 188 16.27 16.88 -21.82
CA ALA A 188 15.50 18.05 -21.40
C ALA A 188 14.53 18.49 -22.52
N GLU A 189 15.02 18.59 -23.74
CA GLU A 189 14.21 18.92 -24.92
C GLU A 189 13.05 17.92 -25.13
N LEU A 190 13.33 16.61 -24.94
CA LEU A 190 12.29 15.57 -25.03
C LEU A 190 11.19 15.76 -23.98
N ARG A 191 11.56 16.11 -22.76
CA ARG A 191 10.58 16.39 -21.69
C ARG A 191 9.74 17.62 -21.99
N GLU A 192 10.37 18.70 -22.45
CA GLU A 192 9.65 19.91 -22.84
C GLU A 192 8.70 19.66 -24.03
N ALA A 193 9.12 18.83 -25.00
CA ALA A 193 8.25 18.44 -26.10
C ALA A 193 7.04 17.62 -25.63
N LEU A 194 7.24 16.70 -24.68
CA LEU A 194 6.15 15.95 -24.05
C LEU A 194 5.22 16.84 -23.24
N ASP A 195 5.74 17.82 -22.51
CA ASP A 195 4.93 18.78 -21.73
C ASP A 195 4.10 19.66 -22.66
N ARG A 196 4.67 20.12 -23.79
CA ARG A 196 3.91 20.84 -24.85
C ARG A 196 2.82 19.93 -25.42
N ALA A 197 3.18 18.68 -25.76
CA ALA A 197 2.22 17.72 -26.30
C ALA A 197 1.09 17.40 -25.32
N ALA A 198 1.38 17.32 -24.01
CA ALA A 198 0.36 17.13 -22.98
C ALA A 198 -0.58 18.35 -22.89
N SER A 199 -0.05 19.56 -23.06
CA SER A 199 -0.87 20.79 -23.07
C SER A 199 -1.83 20.84 -24.27
N ASP A 200 -1.41 20.31 -25.40
CA ASP A 200 -2.17 20.31 -26.67
C ASP A 200 -3.11 19.10 -26.83
N SER A 201 -2.90 18.03 -26.02
CA SER A 201 -3.66 16.79 -26.10
C SER A 201 -4.51 16.54 -24.87
N PRO A 202 -5.82 16.81 -24.91
CA PRO A 202 -6.73 16.49 -23.79
C PRO A 202 -6.69 15.01 -23.38
N ALA A 203 -6.42 14.12 -24.33
CA ALA A 203 -6.30 12.68 -24.06
C ALA A 203 -5.08 12.37 -23.19
N LEU A 204 -3.91 12.93 -23.53
CA LEU A 204 -2.68 12.76 -22.75
C LEU A 204 -2.79 13.45 -21.39
N ALA A 205 -3.22 14.71 -21.35
CA ALA A 205 -3.43 15.45 -20.10
C ALA A 205 -4.38 14.71 -19.15
N GLY A 206 -5.51 14.23 -19.66
CA GLY A 206 -6.48 13.48 -18.89
C GLY A 206 -5.95 12.14 -18.38
N ALA A 207 -5.11 11.44 -19.15
CA ALA A 207 -4.50 10.19 -18.73
C ALA A 207 -3.44 10.42 -17.61
N LEU A 208 -2.62 11.44 -17.74
CA LEU A 208 -1.63 11.85 -16.74
C LEU A 208 -2.31 12.25 -15.41
N ASP A 209 -3.41 13.02 -15.48
CA ASP A 209 -4.17 13.41 -14.29
C ASP A 209 -4.83 12.22 -13.59
N ARG A 210 -5.44 11.29 -14.36
CA ARG A 210 -6.00 10.04 -13.80
C ARG A 210 -4.92 9.20 -13.13
N HIS A 211 -3.75 9.06 -13.74
CA HIS A 211 -2.63 8.34 -13.13
C HIS A 211 -2.19 8.99 -11.81
N ARG A 212 -2.04 10.32 -11.80
CA ARG A 212 -1.69 11.06 -10.57
C ARG A 212 -2.72 10.81 -9.47
N LYS A 213 -4.01 10.93 -9.77
CA LYS A 213 -5.12 10.69 -8.81
C LYS A 213 -5.11 9.26 -8.28
N ALA A 214 -4.90 8.26 -9.15
CA ALA A 214 -4.82 6.86 -8.74
C ALA A 214 -3.59 6.60 -7.85
N VAL A 215 -2.44 7.21 -8.11
CA VAL A 215 -1.26 7.14 -7.25
C VAL A 215 -1.51 7.78 -5.89
N GLU A 216 -2.17 8.93 -5.84
CA GLU A 216 -2.56 9.60 -4.60
C GLU A 216 -3.55 8.75 -3.78
N ARG A 217 -4.53 8.12 -4.46
CA ARG A 217 -5.45 7.15 -3.84
C ARG A 217 -4.70 5.96 -3.24
N CYS A 218 -3.75 5.37 -3.97
CA CYS A 218 -2.90 4.30 -3.45
C CYS A 218 -2.11 4.75 -2.21
N ALA A 219 -1.53 5.95 -2.23
CA ALA A 219 -0.78 6.49 -1.10
C ALA A 219 -1.68 6.68 0.14
N GLY A 220 -2.90 7.19 -0.05
CA GLY A 220 -3.90 7.33 1.01
C GLY A 220 -4.31 5.99 1.62
N LEU A 221 -4.66 5.00 0.80
CA LEU A 221 -5.05 3.65 1.24
C LEU A 221 -3.92 2.91 1.96
N LYS A 222 -2.65 3.21 1.64
CA LYS A 222 -1.47 2.72 2.36
C LYS A 222 -1.15 3.51 3.63
N CYS A 223 -1.96 4.50 3.97
CA CYS A 223 -1.72 5.40 5.09
C CYS A 223 -0.34 6.09 5.07
N LEU A 224 0.20 6.35 3.88
CA LEU A 224 1.48 7.06 3.75
C LEU A 224 1.29 8.54 4.08
N THR A 225 2.22 9.11 4.84
CA THR A 225 2.17 10.52 5.28
C THR A 225 3.53 11.20 5.09
N GLY A 226 3.52 12.53 5.05
CA GLY A 226 4.74 13.35 4.99
C GLY A 226 5.71 12.94 3.88
N GLU A 227 6.99 12.91 4.18
CA GLU A 227 8.06 12.61 3.21
C GLU A 227 7.93 11.25 2.53
N VAL A 228 7.37 10.24 3.21
CA VAL A 228 7.17 8.91 2.65
C VAL A 228 6.11 8.95 1.54
N ARG A 229 5.01 9.68 1.75
CA ARG A 229 3.98 9.91 0.73
C ARG A 229 4.55 10.65 -0.47
N ASP A 230 5.30 11.74 -0.20
CA ASP A 230 5.91 12.54 -1.25
C ASP A 230 6.94 11.74 -2.07
N ALA A 231 7.75 10.91 -1.42
CA ALA A 231 8.69 10.02 -2.10
C ALA A 231 7.97 9.00 -2.99
N TYR A 232 6.88 8.40 -2.50
CA TYR A 232 6.06 7.45 -3.25
C TYR A 232 5.46 8.09 -4.50
N THR A 233 4.84 9.26 -4.38
CA THR A 233 4.21 9.97 -5.50
C THR A 233 5.22 10.47 -6.52
N ARG A 234 6.36 11.04 -6.06
CA ARG A 234 7.47 11.43 -6.94
C ARG A 234 8.04 10.24 -7.73
N LYS A 235 8.25 9.10 -7.06
CA LYS A 235 8.75 7.88 -7.72
C LYS A 235 7.79 7.39 -8.80
N ALA A 236 6.49 7.37 -8.54
CA ALA A 236 5.49 6.95 -9.51
C ALA A 236 5.41 7.93 -10.71
N ALA A 237 5.49 9.23 -10.47
CA ALA A 237 5.54 10.24 -11.53
C ALA A 237 6.81 10.11 -12.39
N ALA A 238 7.96 9.88 -11.77
CA ALA A 238 9.23 9.69 -12.47
C ALA A 238 9.24 8.41 -13.33
N ASP A 239 8.63 7.30 -12.84
CA ASP A 239 8.48 6.06 -13.63
C ASP A 239 7.58 6.28 -14.84
N LEU A 240 6.43 6.93 -14.68
CA LEU A 240 5.54 7.26 -15.79
C LEU A 240 6.23 8.19 -16.80
N GLY A 241 6.91 9.24 -16.33
CA GLY A 241 7.68 10.15 -17.19
C GLY A 241 8.70 9.41 -18.04
N LEU A 242 9.50 8.52 -17.44
CA LEU A 242 10.49 7.71 -18.16
C LEU A 242 9.83 6.81 -19.24
N ARG A 243 8.66 6.25 -18.94
CA ARG A 243 7.91 5.42 -19.90
C ARG A 243 7.35 6.25 -21.06
N CYS A 244 6.83 7.45 -20.78
CA CYS A 244 6.36 8.38 -21.80
C CYS A 244 7.51 8.85 -22.70
N GLU A 245 8.68 9.16 -22.15
CA GLU A 245 9.89 9.47 -22.91
C GLU A 245 10.29 8.31 -23.83
N ASN A 246 10.29 7.07 -23.34
CA ASN A 246 10.57 5.90 -24.16
C ASN A 246 9.51 5.67 -25.25
N ALA A 247 8.24 5.96 -24.96
CA ALA A 247 7.17 5.88 -25.96
C ALA A 247 7.36 6.93 -27.07
N ALA A 248 7.69 8.17 -26.71
CA ALA A 248 7.98 9.24 -27.67
C ALA A 248 9.19 8.92 -28.56
N LEU A 249 10.27 8.40 -27.99
CA LEU A 249 11.45 7.96 -28.74
C LEU A 249 11.11 6.89 -29.79
N ARG A 250 10.19 5.97 -29.48
CA ARG A 250 9.70 4.97 -30.47
C ARG A 250 8.90 5.60 -31.58
N VAL A 251 8.15 6.66 -31.32
CA VAL A 251 7.43 7.43 -32.34
C VAL A 251 8.41 8.14 -33.25
N MET A 252 9.46 8.74 -32.69
CA MET A 252 10.49 9.48 -33.45
C MET A 252 11.31 8.57 -34.36
N VAL A 253 11.64 7.35 -33.90
CA VAL A 253 12.54 6.41 -34.61
C VAL A 253 11.95 5.01 -34.65
N PRO A 254 10.87 4.77 -35.41
CA PRO A 254 10.16 3.50 -35.42
C PRO A 254 11.03 2.31 -35.87
N ASP A 255 11.95 2.53 -36.82
CA ASP A 255 12.81 1.47 -37.38
C ASP A 255 13.98 1.04 -36.47
N ARG A 256 14.22 1.79 -35.38
CA ARG A 256 15.26 1.48 -34.38
C ARG A 256 14.67 0.98 -33.04
N ALA A 257 13.37 0.69 -32.98
CA ALA A 257 12.81 0.05 -31.80
C ALA A 257 13.61 -1.24 -31.52
N PRO A 258 14.09 -1.48 -30.28
CA PRO A 258 14.77 -2.72 -29.95
C PRO A 258 13.87 -3.87 -30.37
N ALA A 259 14.42 -4.83 -31.12
CA ALA A 259 13.71 -6.09 -31.39
C ALA A 259 13.12 -6.53 -30.04
N ARG A 260 11.84 -6.88 -30.02
CA ARG A 260 11.14 -7.33 -28.80
C ARG A 260 11.94 -8.45 -28.18
N GLY A 261 12.93 -8.07 -27.38
CA GLY A 261 13.60 -8.99 -26.47
C GLY A 261 12.51 -9.42 -25.50
N GLU A 262 12.23 -10.69 -25.51
CA GLU A 262 11.35 -11.35 -24.57
C GLU A 262 11.62 -10.77 -23.18
N MET A 263 10.63 -10.08 -22.63
CA MET A 263 10.70 -9.74 -21.21
C MET A 263 10.86 -11.05 -20.45
N PRO A 264 11.85 -11.18 -19.57
CA PRO A 264 11.97 -12.37 -18.75
C PRO A 264 10.65 -12.54 -18.01
N THR A 265 9.95 -13.62 -18.34
CA THR A 265 8.74 -14.01 -17.63
C THR A 265 9.16 -14.25 -16.19
N ARG A 266 8.41 -13.66 -15.26
CA ARG A 266 8.58 -13.69 -13.79
C ARG A 266 8.52 -15.12 -13.20
N ARG A 267 9.16 -16.11 -13.83
CA ARG A 267 9.16 -17.52 -13.42
C ARG A 267 10.43 -18.00 -12.73
N ASP A 268 11.47 -17.18 -12.68
CA ASP A 268 12.78 -17.59 -12.13
C ASP A 268 13.19 -16.74 -10.91
N ALA A 269 12.27 -16.47 -9.97
CA ALA A 269 12.65 -16.06 -8.64
C ALA A 269 12.83 -17.33 -7.79
N PRO A 270 14.01 -17.59 -7.21
CA PRO A 270 14.18 -18.69 -6.28
C PRO A 270 13.32 -18.46 -5.03
N GLN A 271 12.77 -19.59 -4.53
CA GLN A 271 11.94 -19.69 -3.33
C GLN A 271 12.69 -19.26 -2.07
#